data_6af57e91d1ef9e648b163fa93e84003d
#
_entry.id   6af57e91d1ef9e648b163fa93e84003d
#
_cell.length_a   1.000
_cell.length_b   1.000
_cell.length_c   1.000
_cell.angle_alpha   90.00
_cell.angle_beta   90.00
_cell.angle_gamma   90.00
#
_symmetry.space_group_name_H-M   'P 1'
#
loop_
_entity.id
_entity.type
_entity.pdbx_description
1 polymer ?
#
loop_
_entity_poly.entity_id
_entity_poly.type
_entity_poly.pdbx_seq_one_letter_code
_entity_poly.pdbx_strand_id
1 'polypeptide(L)'
;WAVILAGILASLYYAQQQLQINAHKAYYSMPVRAFELLLGALIVFLPKIKLPQRLLRVLVSGCLIIIAVIATCFDQHTPFPGLMALLPCIATASMIYLGQFTESHNPFLNHVVSLWMGKISYPLYLWHWPVIVFAGFYLLPNTLVTQLGILVMTVLLAWLTYRYIEQPTKRFAHVVPWRVISMGFMLPALSIVSSAKVVEHYAGFPERFSHTIHAQLEALNSFAHRLRAQCIGYPSAAQFSSAEICRLGVDKAEVDFILIGDSHANSATGMFDL
;
A
#
# COMPACT_ATOMS: atom_id res chain seq x y z
N TRP A 1 -18.04 -18.27 -18.22
CA TRP A 1 -16.67 -17.89 -18.61
C TRP A 1 -16.62 -16.66 -19.51
N ALA A 2 -17.60 -16.44 -20.39
CA ALA A 2 -17.65 -15.25 -21.25
C ALA A 2 -17.66 -13.93 -20.48
N VAL A 3 -18.41 -13.84 -19.36
CA VAL A 3 -18.44 -12.66 -18.48
C VAL A 3 -17.07 -12.43 -17.84
N ILE A 4 -16.36 -13.49 -17.44
CA ILE A 4 -15.02 -13.38 -16.84
C ILE A 4 -14.03 -12.86 -17.89
N LEU A 5 -14.06 -13.37 -19.12
CA LEU A 5 -13.23 -12.88 -20.21
C LEU A 5 -13.51 -11.40 -20.53
N ALA A 6 -14.78 -11.02 -20.61
CA ALA A 6 -15.14 -9.62 -20.81
C ALA A 6 -14.62 -8.73 -19.66
N GLY A 7 -14.73 -9.20 -18.41
CA GLY A 7 -14.17 -8.53 -17.24
C GLY A 7 -12.65 -8.37 -17.29
N ILE A 8 -11.92 -9.42 -17.71
CA ILE A 8 -10.45 -9.36 -17.89
C ILE A 8 -10.09 -8.30 -18.93
N LEU A 9 -10.74 -8.31 -20.09
CA LEU A 9 -10.46 -7.35 -21.16
C LEU A 9 -10.79 -5.91 -20.74
N ALA A 10 -11.93 -5.70 -20.10
CA ALA A 10 -12.34 -4.40 -19.60
C ALA A 10 -11.36 -3.86 -18.53
N SER A 11 -10.97 -4.71 -17.57
CA SER A 11 -10.00 -4.36 -16.52
C SER A 11 -8.61 -4.03 -17.10
N LEU A 12 -8.13 -4.81 -18.06
CA LEU A 12 -6.88 -4.56 -18.76
C LEU A 12 -6.89 -3.27 -19.57
N TYR A 13 -7.95 -3.02 -20.32
CA TYR A 13 -8.12 -1.77 -21.06
C TYR A 13 -8.11 -0.57 -20.09
N TYR A 14 -8.87 -0.68 -19.01
CA TYR A 14 -8.92 0.36 -17.98
C TYR A 14 -7.56 0.55 -17.30
N ALA A 15 -6.82 -0.53 -17.03
CA ALA A 15 -5.48 -0.50 -16.48
C ALA A 15 -4.52 0.30 -17.38
N GLN A 16 -4.56 0.04 -18.70
CA GLN A 16 -3.69 0.71 -19.65
C GLN A 16 -3.99 2.22 -19.73
N GLN A 17 -5.26 2.63 -19.66
CA GLN A 17 -5.66 4.03 -19.66
C GLN A 17 -5.21 4.74 -18.37
N GLN A 18 -5.46 4.13 -17.21
CA GLN A 18 -5.10 4.72 -15.91
C GLN A 18 -3.58 4.82 -15.73
N LEU A 19 -2.83 3.89 -16.27
CA LEU A 19 -1.36 3.90 -16.21
C LEU A 19 -0.77 5.14 -16.92
N GLN A 20 -1.37 5.60 -18.01
CA GLN A 20 -0.95 6.80 -18.74
C GLN A 20 -1.32 8.08 -18.00
N ILE A 21 -2.39 8.09 -17.20
CA ILE A 21 -2.85 9.27 -16.47
C ILE A 21 -2.09 9.43 -15.15
N ASN A 22 -2.01 8.38 -14.34
CA ASN A 22 -1.33 8.40 -13.05
C ASN A 22 -1.00 6.97 -12.59
N ALA A 23 0.27 6.58 -12.76
CA ALA A 23 0.76 5.24 -12.43
C ALA A 23 0.60 4.89 -10.93
N HIS A 24 0.82 5.86 -10.02
CA HIS A 24 0.64 5.63 -8.58
C HIS A 24 -0.82 5.31 -8.23
N LYS A 25 -1.76 6.09 -8.76
CA LYS A 25 -3.18 5.85 -8.52
C LYS A 25 -3.65 4.55 -9.16
N ALA A 26 -3.14 4.22 -10.34
CA ALA A 26 -3.43 2.96 -11.03
C ALA A 26 -3.00 1.76 -10.19
N TYR A 27 -1.82 1.80 -9.57
CA TYR A 27 -1.27 0.71 -8.75
C TYR A 27 -2.18 0.31 -7.59
N TYR A 28 -2.83 1.27 -6.92
CA TYR A 28 -3.73 1.03 -5.78
C TYR A 28 -5.20 0.84 -6.16
N SER A 29 -5.54 0.99 -7.45
CA SER A 29 -6.92 0.91 -7.93
C SER A 29 -7.35 -0.55 -8.14
N MET A 30 -8.33 -1.01 -7.36
CA MET A 30 -8.86 -2.39 -7.45
C MET A 30 -9.41 -2.75 -8.86
N PRO A 31 -10.18 -1.90 -9.56
CA PRO A 31 -10.64 -2.21 -10.92
C PRO A 31 -9.50 -2.39 -11.92
N VAL A 32 -8.38 -1.70 -11.73
CA VAL A 32 -7.19 -1.81 -12.58
C VAL A 32 -6.52 -3.18 -12.44
N ARG A 33 -6.59 -3.78 -11.25
CA ARG A 33 -5.97 -5.07 -10.91
C ARG A 33 -6.96 -6.24 -10.96
N ALA A 34 -8.23 -6.00 -11.26
CA ALA A 34 -9.26 -7.03 -11.24
C ALA A 34 -8.98 -8.17 -12.24
N PHE A 35 -8.31 -7.89 -13.38
CA PHE A 35 -7.93 -8.92 -14.33
C PHE A 35 -6.99 -10.00 -13.75
N GLU A 36 -6.13 -9.64 -12.79
CA GLU A 36 -5.21 -10.57 -12.11
C GLU A 36 -6.02 -11.65 -11.37
N LEU A 37 -7.06 -11.24 -10.63
CA LEU A 37 -7.96 -12.15 -9.91
C LEU A 37 -8.87 -12.94 -10.85
N LEU A 38 -9.38 -12.28 -11.89
CA LEU A 38 -10.26 -12.89 -12.88
C LEU A 38 -9.55 -13.96 -13.71
N LEU A 39 -8.25 -13.81 -14.00
CA LEU A 39 -7.42 -14.83 -14.62
C LEU A 39 -7.36 -16.09 -13.75
N GLY A 40 -7.16 -15.92 -12.43
CA GLY A 40 -7.21 -17.02 -11.49
C GLY A 40 -8.59 -17.72 -11.46
N ALA A 41 -9.67 -16.96 -11.48
CA ALA A 41 -11.02 -17.49 -11.53
C ALA A 41 -11.33 -18.23 -12.84
N LEU A 42 -10.77 -17.79 -13.96
CA LEU A 42 -10.95 -18.41 -15.28
C LEU A 42 -10.44 -19.85 -15.32
N ILE A 43 -9.39 -20.17 -14.56
CA ILE A 43 -8.80 -21.53 -14.50
C ILE A 43 -9.83 -22.59 -14.12
N VAL A 44 -10.79 -22.25 -13.25
CA VAL A 44 -11.83 -23.17 -12.77
C VAL A 44 -12.73 -23.67 -13.91
N PHE A 45 -12.87 -22.87 -14.99
CA PHE A 45 -13.72 -23.18 -16.13
C PHE A 45 -12.96 -23.85 -17.28
N LEU A 46 -11.64 -24.01 -17.17
CA LEU A 46 -10.85 -24.66 -18.21
C LEU A 46 -11.09 -26.19 -18.22
N PRO A 47 -11.13 -26.82 -19.41
CA PRO A 47 -11.32 -28.24 -19.55
C PRO A 47 -10.14 -29.01 -18.95
N LYS A 48 -10.41 -30.22 -18.45
CA LYS A 48 -9.34 -31.12 -18.01
C LYS A 48 -8.48 -31.56 -19.18
N ILE A 49 -7.18 -31.43 -19.03
CA ILE A 49 -6.18 -31.84 -20.05
C ILE A 49 -5.56 -33.18 -19.68
N LYS A 50 -5.24 -33.97 -20.72
CA LYS A 50 -4.51 -35.22 -20.57
C LYS A 50 -3.18 -35.07 -21.31
N LEU A 51 -2.14 -34.72 -20.57
CA LEU A 51 -0.77 -34.60 -21.08
C LEU A 51 0.15 -35.62 -20.37
N PRO A 52 1.20 -36.09 -21.03
CA PRO A 52 2.16 -36.97 -20.39
C PRO A 52 2.84 -36.25 -19.21
N GLN A 53 3.06 -36.99 -18.12
CA GLN A 53 3.58 -36.45 -16.85
C GLN A 53 4.95 -35.74 -17.00
N ARG A 54 5.79 -36.21 -17.95
CA ARG A 54 7.07 -35.56 -18.26
C ARG A 54 6.86 -34.15 -18.80
N LEU A 55 5.91 -33.97 -19.72
CA LEU A 55 5.61 -32.68 -20.33
C LEU A 55 5.00 -31.72 -19.29
N LEU A 56 4.06 -32.20 -18.45
CA LEU A 56 3.48 -31.40 -17.36
C LEU A 56 4.58 -30.86 -16.42
N ARG A 57 5.52 -31.70 -16.01
CA ARG A 57 6.66 -31.29 -15.17
C ARG A 57 7.52 -30.20 -15.84
N VAL A 58 7.85 -30.40 -17.10
CA VAL A 58 8.66 -29.41 -17.86
C VAL A 58 7.92 -28.08 -17.97
N LEU A 59 6.62 -28.10 -18.29
CA LEU A 59 5.81 -26.87 -18.40
C LEU A 59 5.68 -26.15 -17.05
N VAL A 60 5.39 -26.87 -15.95
CA VAL A 60 5.33 -26.26 -14.62
C VAL A 60 6.67 -25.67 -14.19
N SER A 61 7.77 -26.39 -14.45
CA SER A 61 9.12 -25.85 -14.16
C SER A 61 9.46 -24.64 -15.04
N GLY A 62 9.03 -24.65 -16.30
CA GLY A 62 9.17 -23.52 -17.23
C GLY A 62 8.42 -22.27 -16.71
N CYS A 63 7.18 -22.45 -16.22
CA CYS A 63 6.44 -21.33 -15.59
C CYS A 63 7.17 -20.77 -14.36
N LEU A 64 7.75 -21.62 -13.51
CA LEU A 64 8.55 -21.18 -12.36
C LEU A 64 9.77 -20.36 -12.80
N ILE A 65 10.49 -20.83 -13.83
CA ILE A 65 11.65 -20.11 -14.39
C ILE A 65 11.21 -18.77 -14.95
N ILE A 66 10.11 -18.72 -15.70
CA ILE A 66 9.55 -17.46 -16.24
C ILE A 66 9.24 -16.48 -15.11
N ILE A 67 8.57 -16.93 -14.04
CA ILE A 67 8.26 -16.09 -12.87
C ILE A 67 9.54 -15.57 -12.23
N ALA A 68 10.56 -16.43 -12.05
CA ALA A 68 11.83 -16.03 -11.47
C ALA A 68 12.58 -14.99 -12.34
N VAL A 69 12.59 -15.19 -13.66
CA VAL A 69 13.18 -14.22 -14.61
C VAL A 69 12.45 -12.90 -14.57
N ILE A 70 11.10 -12.90 -14.59
CA ILE A 70 10.31 -11.68 -14.51
C ILE A 70 10.59 -10.93 -13.19
N ALA A 71 10.70 -11.66 -12.07
CA ALA A 71 10.99 -11.07 -10.76
C ALA A 71 12.36 -10.38 -10.69
N THR A 72 13.33 -10.79 -11.53
CA THR A 72 14.67 -10.17 -11.61
C THR A 72 14.77 -9.08 -12.68
N CYS A 73 13.93 -9.14 -13.73
CA CYS A 73 13.96 -8.20 -14.84
C CYS A 73 13.08 -6.97 -14.64
N PHE A 74 12.04 -7.07 -13.82
CA PHE A 74 11.15 -5.93 -13.54
C PHE A 74 11.81 -4.99 -12.53
N ASP A 75 11.76 -3.71 -12.85
CA ASP A 75 12.29 -2.62 -12.03
C ASP A 75 11.23 -1.53 -11.81
N GLN A 76 11.64 -0.45 -11.13
CA GLN A 76 10.77 0.70 -10.86
C GLN A 76 10.33 1.48 -12.11
N HIS A 77 10.99 1.26 -13.26
CA HIS A 77 10.66 1.91 -14.54
C HIS A 77 9.68 1.08 -15.36
N THR A 78 9.47 -0.18 -14.98
CA THR A 78 8.52 -1.06 -15.66
C THR A 78 7.09 -0.54 -15.49
N PRO A 79 6.35 -0.31 -16.59
CA PRO A 79 4.98 0.23 -16.53
C PRO A 79 4.03 -0.82 -15.94
N PHE A 80 3.78 -0.71 -14.62
CA PHE A 80 2.99 -1.65 -13.84
C PHE A 80 1.91 -0.89 -13.02
N PRO A 81 0.67 -1.43 -12.86
CA PRO A 81 0.08 -2.59 -13.51
C PRO A 81 -0.36 -2.28 -14.95
N GLY A 82 -0.40 -3.27 -15.81
CA GLY A 82 -0.82 -3.11 -17.21
C GLY A 82 -0.51 -4.38 -17.99
N LEU A 83 -0.21 -4.27 -19.28
CA LEU A 83 0.13 -5.44 -20.10
C LEU A 83 1.34 -6.21 -19.55
N MET A 84 2.29 -5.54 -18.89
CA MET A 84 3.44 -6.21 -18.28
C MET A 84 3.04 -7.11 -17.12
N ALA A 85 1.99 -6.77 -16.39
CA ALA A 85 1.46 -7.62 -15.31
C ALA A 85 0.83 -8.93 -15.83
N LEU A 86 0.43 -8.99 -17.10
CA LEU A 86 -0.08 -10.24 -17.70
C LEU A 86 0.97 -11.35 -17.73
N LEU A 87 2.24 -11.04 -17.92
CA LEU A 87 3.29 -12.03 -18.01
C LEU A 87 3.39 -12.90 -16.75
N PRO A 88 3.58 -12.34 -15.54
CA PRO A 88 3.59 -13.13 -14.31
C PRO A 88 2.23 -13.75 -14.02
N CYS A 89 1.12 -13.09 -14.34
CA CYS A 89 -0.22 -13.62 -14.10
C CYS A 89 -0.52 -14.84 -14.96
N ILE A 90 -0.20 -14.82 -16.25
CA ILE A 90 -0.38 -15.96 -17.15
C ILE A 90 0.56 -17.12 -16.74
N ALA A 91 1.82 -16.83 -16.40
CA ALA A 91 2.74 -17.86 -15.93
C ALA A 91 2.24 -18.53 -14.65
N THR A 92 1.75 -17.75 -13.68
CA THR A 92 1.18 -18.28 -12.43
C THR A 92 -0.12 -19.04 -12.68
N ALA A 93 -1.02 -18.51 -13.49
CA ALA A 93 -2.28 -19.15 -13.86
C ALA A 93 -2.02 -20.50 -14.58
N SER A 94 -1.08 -20.53 -15.51
CA SER A 94 -0.66 -21.75 -16.19
C SER A 94 -0.05 -22.76 -15.22
N MET A 95 0.80 -22.33 -14.31
CA MET A 95 1.39 -23.18 -13.28
C MET A 95 0.32 -23.81 -12.36
N ILE A 96 -0.67 -23.01 -11.92
CA ILE A 96 -1.79 -23.52 -11.10
C ILE A 96 -2.63 -24.53 -11.89
N TYR A 97 -2.96 -24.21 -13.15
CA TYR A 97 -3.77 -25.07 -13.99
C TYR A 97 -3.06 -26.41 -14.30
N LEU A 98 -1.83 -26.37 -14.75
CA LEU A 98 -1.03 -27.55 -15.10
C LEU A 98 -0.68 -28.38 -13.85
N GLY A 99 -0.45 -27.72 -12.72
CA GLY A 99 -0.15 -28.34 -11.44
C GLY A 99 -1.25 -29.26 -10.92
N GLN A 100 -2.52 -28.99 -11.26
CA GLN A 100 -3.66 -29.85 -10.87
C GLN A 100 -3.61 -31.25 -11.51
N PHE A 101 -2.91 -31.41 -12.64
CA PHE A 101 -2.80 -32.66 -13.39
C PHE A 101 -1.45 -33.36 -13.20
N THR A 102 -0.57 -32.76 -12.42
CA THR A 102 0.76 -33.32 -12.17
C THR A 102 0.72 -34.30 -10.99
N GLU A 103 0.77 -35.59 -11.28
CA GLU A 103 0.82 -36.65 -10.24
C GLU A 103 2.20 -36.76 -9.60
N SER A 104 3.22 -36.30 -10.28
CA SER A 104 4.62 -36.41 -9.85
C SER A 104 5.02 -35.20 -8.99
N HIS A 105 5.72 -35.47 -7.88
CA HIS A 105 6.32 -34.44 -7.04
C HIS A 105 7.30 -33.56 -7.86
N ASN A 106 6.94 -32.28 -8.01
CA ASN A 106 7.90 -31.31 -8.47
C ASN A 106 8.85 -31.00 -7.30
N PRO A 107 10.17 -31.25 -7.44
CA PRO A 107 11.10 -31.13 -6.32
C PRO A 107 11.16 -29.73 -5.71
N PHE A 108 10.88 -28.68 -6.50
CA PHE A 108 10.87 -27.32 -6.02
C PHE A 108 9.55 -26.96 -5.31
N LEU A 109 8.40 -27.31 -5.89
CA LEU A 109 7.09 -26.94 -5.33
C LEU A 109 6.73 -27.78 -4.10
N ASN A 110 7.12 -29.07 -4.09
CA ASN A 110 6.82 -29.98 -2.98
C ASN A 110 7.93 -30.03 -1.92
N HIS A 111 8.96 -29.18 -2.07
CA HIS A 111 9.98 -29.06 -1.04
C HIS A 111 9.39 -28.50 0.25
N VAL A 112 9.83 -29.02 1.40
CA VAL A 112 9.30 -28.64 2.71
C VAL A 112 9.34 -27.12 2.94
N VAL A 113 10.40 -26.46 2.50
CA VAL A 113 10.57 -25.00 2.61
C VAL A 113 9.54 -24.26 1.74
N SER A 114 9.32 -24.70 0.50
CA SER A 114 8.34 -24.08 -0.40
C SER A 114 6.91 -24.22 0.13
N LEU A 115 6.57 -25.39 0.65
CA LEU A 115 5.27 -25.65 1.29
C LEU A 115 5.10 -24.80 2.56
N TRP A 116 6.16 -24.66 3.35
CA TRP A 116 6.14 -23.84 4.56
C TRP A 116 5.99 -22.34 4.19
N MET A 117 6.77 -21.85 3.23
CA MET A 117 6.66 -20.48 2.70
C MET A 117 5.25 -20.20 2.15
N GLY A 118 4.66 -21.16 1.42
CA GLY A 118 3.28 -21.05 0.95
C GLY A 118 2.27 -20.88 2.09
N LYS A 119 2.46 -21.60 3.20
CA LYS A 119 1.57 -21.50 4.38
C LYS A 119 1.65 -20.12 5.06
N ILE A 120 2.81 -19.50 5.11
CA ILE A 120 3.02 -18.19 5.75
C ILE A 120 2.96 -17.03 4.75
N SER A 121 2.72 -17.28 3.45
CA SER A 121 2.79 -16.26 2.40
C SER A 121 1.86 -15.07 2.63
N TYR A 122 0.63 -15.30 3.09
CA TYR A 122 -0.32 -14.23 3.38
C TYR A 122 0.10 -13.37 4.58
N PRO A 123 0.44 -13.92 5.76
CA PRO A 123 1.02 -13.12 6.84
C PRO A 123 2.31 -12.42 6.44
N LEU A 124 3.16 -13.03 5.62
CA LEU A 124 4.40 -12.45 5.13
C LEU A 124 4.12 -11.22 4.27
N TYR A 125 3.13 -11.29 3.39
CA TYR A 125 2.64 -10.14 2.63
C TYR A 125 2.11 -9.03 3.54
N LEU A 126 1.42 -9.34 4.62
CA LEU A 126 0.92 -8.33 5.56
C LEU A 126 2.04 -7.63 6.34
N TRP A 127 3.07 -8.36 6.75
CA TRP A 127 4.12 -7.82 7.63
C TRP A 127 5.28 -7.14 6.89
N HIS A 128 5.58 -7.51 5.62
CA HIS A 128 6.75 -6.97 4.93
C HIS A 128 6.73 -5.44 4.85
N TRP A 129 5.59 -4.84 4.50
CA TRP A 129 5.48 -3.39 4.35
C TRP A 129 5.59 -2.62 5.68
N PRO A 130 4.85 -2.96 6.75
CA PRO A 130 5.06 -2.35 8.06
C PRO A 130 6.50 -2.40 8.54
N VAL A 131 7.17 -3.55 8.41
CA VAL A 131 8.56 -3.68 8.86
C VAL A 131 9.50 -2.76 8.07
N ILE A 132 9.34 -2.66 6.75
CA ILE A 132 10.11 -1.75 5.89
C ILE A 132 9.86 -0.29 6.29
N VAL A 133 8.60 0.10 6.48
CA VAL A 133 8.24 1.48 6.85
C VAL A 133 8.81 1.86 8.21
N PHE A 134 8.71 0.98 9.21
CA PHE A 134 9.31 1.25 10.52
C PHE A 134 10.84 1.31 10.47
N ALA A 135 11.49 0.45 9.70
CA ALA A 135 12.93 0.53 9.51
C ALA A 135 13.36 1.87 8.88
N GLY A 136 12.60 2.36 7.90
CA GLY A 136 12.80 3.68 7.30
C GLY A 136 12.51 4.83 8.28
N PHE A 137 11.46 4.72 9.08
CA PHE A 137 11.12 5.72 10.09
C PHE A 137 12.23 5.89 11.15
N TYR A 138 12.86 4.80 11.55
CA TYR A 138 14.02 4.83 12.47
C TYR A 138 15.33 5.19 11.78
N LEU A 139 15.30 5.60 10.51
CA LEU A 139 16.48 6.00 9.72
C LEU A 139 17.59 4.95 9.74
N LEU A 140 17.23 3.68 9.77
CA LEU A 140 18.20 2.59 9.75
C LEU A 140 19.00 2.63 8.43
N PRO A 141 20.33 2.52 8.49
CA PRO A 141 21.16 2.57 7.30
C PRO A 141 20.82 1.41 6.35
N ASN A 142 20.80 1.68 5.06
CA ASN A 142 20.52 0.66 4.04
C ASN A 142 21.75 -0.25 3.82
N THR A 143 22.04 -1.08 4.81
CA THR A 143 23.12 -2.07 4.78
C THR A 143 22.57 -3.46 4.58
N LEU A 144 23.42 -4.40 4.16
CA LEU A 144 23.05 -5.81 4.06
C LEU A 144 22.52 -6.37 5.39
N VAL A 145 23.10 -5.94 6.50
CA VAL A 145 22.69 -6.37 7.85
C VAL A 145 21.25 -5.91 8.13
N THR A 146 20.93 -4.66 7.84
CA THR A 146 19.58 -4.11 8.00
C THR A 146 18.58 -4.83 7.11
N GLN A 147 18.92 -5.08 5.84
CA GLN A 147 18.05 -5.81 4.91
C GLN A 147 17.78 -7.24 5.38
N LEU A 148 18.82 -7.96 5.83
CA LEU A 148 18.66 -9.29 6.43
C LEU A 148 17.83 -9.24 7.73
N GLY A 149 18.02 -8.23 8.56
CA GLY A 149 17.22 -8.00 9.76
C GLY A 149 15.74 -7.79 9.45
N ILE A 150 15.41 -6.98 8.44
CA ILE A 150 14.04 -6.78 7.92
C ILE A 150 13.44 -8.10 7.44
N LEU A 151 14.20 -8.87 6.66
CA LEU A 151 13.75 -10.16 6.16
C LEU A 151 13.44 -11.14 7.30
N VAL A 152 14.36 -11.30 8.24
CA VAL A 152 14.20 -12.20 9.38
C VAL A 152 13.02 -11.77 10.26
N MET A 153 12.90 -10.48 10.56
CA MET A 153 11.78 -9.93 11.34
C MET A 153 10.45 -10.18 10.64
N THR A 154 10.36 -9.94 9.34
CA THR A 154 9.16 -10.18 8.53
C THR A 154 8.75 -11.66 8.57
N VAL A 155 9.70 -12.56 8.38
CA VAL A 155 9.44 -14.02 8.42
C VAL A 155 9.02 -14.47 9.81
N LEU A 156 9.65 -13.95 10.86
CA LEU A 156 9.30 -14.25 12.25
C LEU A 156 7.87 -13.80 12.58
N LEU A 157 7.53 -12.55 12.27
CA LEU A 157 6.18 -12.01 12.51
C LEU A 157 5.12 -12.76 11.69
N ALA A 158 5.43 -13.10 10.45
CA ALA A 158 4.56 -13.90 9.59
C ALA A 158 4.32 -15.31 10.20
N TRP A 159 5.37 -15.98 10.67
CA TRP A 159 5.27 -17.28 11.31
C TRP A 159 4.48 -17.22 12.61
N LEU A 160 4.70 -16.21 13.46
CA LEU A 160 3.94 -15.99 14.69
C LEU A 160 2.45 -15.78 14.38
N THR A 161 2.14 -14.93 13.41
CA THR A 161 0.76 -14.67 12.97
C THR A 161 0.10 -15.97 12.46
N TYR A 162 0.80 -16.72 11.60
CA TYR A 162 0.31 -18.01 11.11
C TYR A 162 0.04 -18.98 12.25
N ARG A 163 0.98 -19.12 13.20
CA ARG A 163 0.92 -20.12 14.28
C ARG A 163 -0.12 -19.79 15.33
N TYR A 164 -0.22 -18.52 15.75
CA TYR A 164 -1.02 -18.10 16.90
C TYR A 164 -2.34 -17.42 16.54
N ILE A 165 -2.47 -16.91 15.33
CA ILE A 165 -3.70 -16.26 14.88
C ILE A 165 -4.41 -17.12 13.83
N GLU A 166 -3.75 -17.40 12.70
CA GLU A 166 -4.40 -18.07 11.57
C GLU A 166 -4.78 -19.53 11.86
N GLN A 167 -3.88 -20.31 12.44
CA GLN A 167 -4.16 -21.72 12.74
C GLN A 167 -5.28 -21.92 13.77
N PRO A 168 -5.31 -21.17 14.89
CA PRO A 168 -6.44 -21.27 15.83
C PRO A 168 -7.76 -20.81 15.21
N THR A 169 -7.77 -19.71 14.42
CA THR A 169 -9.01 -19.20 13.83
C THR A 169 -9.64 -20.18 12.83
N LYS A 170 -8.84 -20.96 12.10
CA LYS A 170 -9.35 -22.04 11.23
C LYS A 170 -10.15 -23.10 11.97
N ARG A 171 -9.83 -23.36 13.25
CA ARG A 171 -10.59 -24.30 14.10
C ARG A 171 -11.97 -23.78 14.46
N PHE A 172 -12.15 -22.45 14.45
CA PHE A 172 -13.44 -21.80 14.74
C PHE A 172 -14.34 -21.68 13.51
N ALA A 173 -13.92 -22.14 12.33
CA ALA A 173 -14.72 -22.10 11.10
C ALA A 173 -16.07 -22.86 11.22
N HIS A 174 -16.17 -23.80 12.14
CA HIS A 174 -17.40 -24.56 12.44
C HIS A 174 -18.23 -23.98 13.60
N VAL A 175 -17.78 -22.86 14.19
CA VAL A 175 -18.48 -22.19 15.29
C VAL A 175 -19.51 -21.20 14.72
N VAL A 176 -20.57 -20.96 15.50
CA VAL A 176 -21.65 -20.00 15.12
C VAL A 176 -21.09 -18.72 14.54
N PRO A 177 -21.54 -18.30 13.34
CA PRO A 177 -20.99 -17.14 12.60
C PRO A 177 -20.91 -15.86 13.44
N TRP A 178 -21.88 -15.65 14.34
CA TRP A 178 -21.91 -14.47 15.21
C TRP A 178 -20.72 -14.40 16.17
N ARG A 179 -20.29 -15.52 16.75
CA ARG A 179 -19.10 -15.54 17.62
C ARG A 179 -17.81 -15.23 16.85
N VAL A 180 -17.71 -15.72 15.62
CA VAL A 180 -16.58 -15.43 14.74
C VAL A 180 -16.54 -13.95 14.39
N ILE A 181 -17.69 -13.35 14.06
CA ILE A 181 -17.80 -11.93 13.74
C ILE A 181 -17.50 -11.06 14.98
N SER A 182 -18.07 -11.38 16.14
CA SER A 182 -17.88 -10.56 17.33
C SER A 182 -16.44 -10.62 17.86
N MET A 183 -15.83 -11.80 17.97
CA MET A 183 -14.47 -11.96 18.49
C MET A 183 -13.40 -11.69 17.44
N GLY A 184 -13.64 -12.08 16.18
CA GLY A 184 -12.65 -11.97 15.11
C GLY A 184 -12.64 -10.60 14.40
N PHE A 185 -13.73 -9.85 14.43
CA PHE A 185 -13.84 -8.58 13.75
C PHE A 185 -14.22 -7.42 14.67
N MET A 186 -15.36 -7.52 15.38
CA MET A 186 -15.88 -6.37 16.14
C MET A 186 -14.98 -6.01 17.32
N LEU A 187 -14.47 -6.97 18.05
CA LEU A 187 -13.61 -6.70 19.21
C LEU A 187 -12.25 -6.08 18.81
N PRO A 188 -11.51 -6.61 17.80
CA PRO A 188 -10.33 -5.94 17.28
C PRO A 188 -10.62 -4.55 16.70
N ALA A 189 -11.69 -4.41 15.92
CA ALA A 189 -12.08 -3.11 15.35
C ALA A 189 -12.37 -2.08 16.44
N LEU A 190 -13.13 -2.46 17.47
CA LEU A 190 -13.41 -1.61 18.61
C LEU A 190 -12.14 -1.24 19.37
N SER A 191 -11.22 -2.17 19.57
CA SER A 191 -9.92 -1.91 20.21
C SER A 191 -9.12 -0.88 19.45
N ILE A 192 -9.03 -1.01 18.10
CA ILE A 192 -8.32 -0.07 17.23
C ILE A 192 -8.96 1.32 17.30
N VAL A 193 -10.29 1.40 17.15
CA VAL A 193 -11.02 2.67 17.22
C VAL A 193 -10.86 3.33 18.58
N SER A 194 -10.98 2.55 19.67
CA SER A 194 -10.79 3.07 21.02
C SER A 194 -9.37 3.59 21.25
N SER A 195 -8.36 2.84 20.80
CA SER A 195 -6.97 3.26 20.88
C SER A 195 -6.70 4.53 20.06
N ALA A 196 -7.26 4.62 18.85
CA ALA A 196 -7.16 5.81 18.01
C ALA A 196 -7.80 7.04 18.70
N LYS A 197 -8.98 6.87 19.33
CA LYS A 197 -9.66 7.93 20.09
C LYS A 197 -8.85 8.37 21.32
N VAL A 198 -8.19 7.44 22.00
CA VAL A 198 -7.29 7.76 23.12
C VAL A 198 -6.12 8.59 22.62
N VAL A 199 -5.47 8.17 21.52
CA VAL A 199 -4.35 8.93 20.92
C VAL A 199 -4.80 10.32 20.46
N GLU A 200 -5.97 10.44 19.84
CA GLU A 200 -6.55 11.71 19.42
C GLU A 200 -6.85 12.62 20.64
N HIS A 201 -7.47 12.07 21.69
CA HIS A 201 -7.82 12.82 22.90
C HIS A 201 -6.58 13.40 23.61
N TYR A 202 -5.50 12.64 23.67
CA TYR A 202 -4.23 13.08 24.26
C TYR A 202 -3.29 13.77 23.24
N ALA A 203 -3.82 14.25 22.11
CA ALA A 203 -3.05 14.96 21.07
C ALA A 203 -1.75 14.22 20.65
N GLY A 204 -1.79 12.88 20.61
CA GLY A 204 -0.65 12.05 20.24
C GLY A 204 0.40 11.90 21.35
N PHE A 205 0.07 12.20 22.59
CA PHE A 205 1.01 12.16 23.73
C PHE A 205 2.24 13.06 23.51
N PRO A 206 2.08 14.37 23.43
CA PRO A 206 3.16 15.30 23.15
C PRO A 206 4.30 15.19 24.18
N GLU A 207 4.01 14.89 25.43
CA GLU A 207 4.99 14.75 26.52
C GLU A 207 6.10 13.73 26.25
N ARG A 208 5.90 12.80 25.31
CA ARG A 208 6.93 11.82 24.88
C ARG A 208 8.08 12.45 24.08
N PHE A 209 7.90 13.67 23.58
CA PHE A 209 8.91 14.37 22.81
C PHE A 209 9.74 15.30 23.71
N SER A 210 11.01 15.53 23.34
CA SER A 210 11.86 16.46 24.06
C SER A 210 11.36 17.91 23.93
N HIS A 211 11.72 18.76 24.89
CA HIS A 211 11.40 20.19 24.85
C HIS A 211 11.84 20.88 23.55
N THR A 212 12.94 20.42 22.95
CA THR A 212 13.44 20.95 21.68
C THR A 212 12.46 20.69 20.53
N ILE A 213 11.84 19.51 20.50
CA ILE A 213 10.84 19.18 19.48
C ILE A 213 9.55 19.99 19.69
N HIS A 214 9.15 20.19 20.95
CA HIS A 214 8.01 21.07 21.26
C HIS A 214 8.24 22.50 20.78
N ALA A 215 9.42 23.07 21.08
CA ALA A 215 9.76 24.41 20.62
C ALA A 215 9.77 24.52 19.08
N GLN A 216 10.26 23.48 18.39
CA GLN A 216 10.21 23.42 16.91
C GLN A 216 8.79 23.33 16.36
N LEU A 217 7.91 22.53 16.99
CA LEU A 217 6.50 22.42 16.59
C LEU A 217 5.73 23.71 16.87
N GLU A 218 5.99 24.36 17.99
CA GLU A 218 5.43 25.68 18.28
C GLU A 218 5.92 26.74 17.30
N ALA A 219 7.22 26.72 16.96
CA ALA A 219 7.76 27.60 15.94
C ALA A 219 7.11 27.36 14.57
N LEU A 220 6.90 26.11 14.14
CA LEU A 220 6.19 25.79 12.91
C LEU A 220 4.73 26.27 12.92
N ASN A 221 4.07 26.19 14.07
CA ASN A 221 2.70 26.67 14.24
C ASN A 221 2.61 28.20 14.39
N SER A 222 3.65 28.84 14.94
CA SER A 222 3.69 30.30 15.10
C SER A 222 3.87 31.03 13.76
N PHE A 223 4.44 30.37 12.75
CA PHE A 223 4.50 30.92 11.37
C PHE A 223 3.12 31.01 10.69
N ALA A 224 2.11 30.35 11.23
CA ALA A 224 0.74 30.50 10.77
C ALA A 224 0.10 31.72 11.47
N HIS A 225 0.26 32.93 10.88
CA HIS A 225 -0.44 34.11 11.35
C HIS A 225 -1.93 33.84 11.54
N ARG A 226 -2.54 34.42 12.61
CA ARG A 226 -3.98 34.21 12.93
C ARG A 226 -4.90 34.57 11.75
N LEU A 227 -4.51 35.51 10.93
CA LEU A 227 -5.24 35.97 9.74
C LEU A 227 -4.85 35.21 8.46
N ARG A 228 -3.98 34.20 8.54
CA ARG A 228 -3.50 33.45 7.38
C ARG A 228 -4.62 32.94 6.47
N ALA A 229 -5.68 32.41 7.07
CA ALA A 229 -6.83 31.91 6.32
C ALA A 229 -7.58 33.01 5.56
N GLN A 230 -7.54 34.26 6.07
CA GLN A 230 -8.16 35.43 5.44
C GLN A 230 -7.25 36.06 4.37
N CYS A 231 -5.93 35.91 4.52
CA CYS A 231 -4.93 36.47 3.63
C CYS A 231 -4.57 35.55 2.46
N ILE A 232 -5.02 34.29 2.45
CA ILE A 232 -4.74 33.30 1.40
C ILE A 232 -5.95 33.17 0.50
N GLY A 233 -5.75 33.25 -0.82
CA GLY A 233 -6.71 32.69 -1.74
C GLY A 233 -7.48 33.66 -2.61
N TYR A 234 -6.82 34.66 -3.14
CA TYR A 234 -7.40 35.41 -4.26
C TYR A 234 -6.95 34.79 -5.58
N PRO A 235 -7.83 34.07 -6.28
CA PRO A 235 -7.45 33.28 -7.48
C PRO A 235 -7.20 34.15 -8.73
N SER A 236 -7.52 35.44 -8.72
CA SER A 236 -7.21 36.31 -9.85
C SER A 236 -7.11 37.80 -9.47
N ALA A 237 -6.28 38.55 -10.20
CA ALA A 237 -6.15 40.03 -10.05
C ALA A 237 -7.48 40.79 -10.21
N ALA A 238 -8.47 40.20 -10.90
CA ALA A 238 -9.80 40.82 -11.09
C ALA A 238 -10.68 40.79 -9.82
N GLN A 239 -10.31 40.04 -8.79
CA GLN A 239 -11.02 39.93 -7.51
C GLN A 239 -10.43 40.83 -6.42
N PHE A 240 -9.39 41.61 -6.73
CA PHE A 240 -8.84 42.60 -5.81
C PHE A 240 -9.76 43.85 -5.75
N SER A 241 -10.63 43.88 -4.78
CA SER A 241 -11.23 45.11 -4.37
C SER A 241 -10.39 45.74 -3.25
N SER A 242 -10.23 47.05 -3.23
CA SER A 242 -9.44 47.76 -2.23
C SER A 242 -9.91 47.55 -0.77
N ALA A 243 -11.12 47.03 -0.58
CA ALA A 243 -11.70 46.76 0.73
C ALA A 243 -11.34 45.36 1.31
N GLU A 244 -10.77 44.47 0.47
CA GLU A 244 -10.51 43.07 0.82
C GLU A 244 -9.02 42.72 0.97
N ILE A 245 -8.14 43.71 0.85
CA ILE A 245 -6.70 43.50 1.02
C ILE A 245 -6.44 43.19 2.51
N CYS A 246 -5.79 42.05 2.75
CA CYS A 246 -5.39 41.68 4.10
C CYS A 246 -4.35 42.69 4.62
N ARG A 247 -4.67 43.39 5.69
CA ARG A 247 -3.78 44.32 6.38
C ARG A 247 -3.16 43.63 7.58
N LEU A 248 -1.84 43.67 7.68
CA LEU A 248 -1.05 43.13 8.77
C LEU A 248 -0.23 44.25 9.42
N GLY A 249 0.11 44.08 10.70
CA GLY A 249 0.90 45.08 11.44
C GLY A 249 0.05 46.17 12.08
N VAL A 250 0.66 47.33 12.29
CA VAL A 250 0.03 48.47 12.99
C VAL A 250 -1.05 49.11 12.11
N ASP A 251 -2.20 49.39 12.66
CA ASP A 251 -3.30 50.06 11.95
C ASP A 251 -2.95 51.52 11.69
N LYS A 252 -2.62 51.84 10.42
CA LYS A 252 -2.29 53.16 9.90
C LYS A 252 -3.08 53.47 8.65
N ALA A 253 -3.22 54.76 8.34
CA ALA A 253 -3.89 55.24 7.15
C ALA A 253 -3.09 54.93 5.86
N GLU A 254 -1.77 54.94 5.96
CA GLU A 254 -0.85 54.69 4.83
C GLU A 254 -0.25 53.29 4.91
N VAL A 255 -0.13 52.63 3.78
CA VAL A 255 0.48 51.32 3.62
C VAL A 255 1.95 51.48 3.32
N ASP A 256 2.83 50.89 4.18
CA ASP A 256 4.29 51.03 3.98
C ASP A 256 4.79 50.16 2.80
N PHE A 257 4.24 48.94 2.66
CA PHE A 257 4.57 48.05 1.53
C PHE A 257 3.46 46.99 1.30
N ILE A 258 3.50 46.39 0.15
CA ILE A 258 2.57 45.32 -0.25
C ILE A 258 3.39 44.04 -0.49
N LEU A 259 3.02 42.95 0.20
CA LEU A 259 3.60 41.62 -0.01
C LEU A 259 2.75 40.84 -1.00
N ILE A 260 3.30 40.52 -2.17
CA ILE A 260 2.65 39.73 -3.20
C ILE A 260 3.49 38.47 -3.44
N GLY A 261 2.89 37.28 -3.44
CA GLY A 261 3.59 36.06 -3.72
C GLY A 261 2.75 34.82 -3.47
N ASP A 262 3.41 33.68 -3.52
CA ASP A 262 2.83 32.35 -3.30
C ASP A 262 2.84 31.93 -1.82
N SER A 263 2.80 30.62 -1.55
CA SER A 263 2.87 30.05 -0.22
C SER A 263 4.14 30.42 0.55
N HIS A 264 5.24 30.75 -0.14
CA HIS A 264 6.50 31.17 0.50
C HIS A 264 6.39 32.62 1.01
N ALA A 265 5.82 33.52 0.22
CA ALA A 265 5.53 34.88 0.67
C ALA A 265 4.57 34.88 1.87
N ASN A 266 3.58 34.01 1.85
CA ASN A 266 2.66 33.82 2.98
C ASN A 266 3.34 33.27 4.24
N SER A 267 4.37 32.46 4.11
CA SER A 267 5.17 31.99 5.26
C SER A 267 5.97 33.15 5.89
N ALA A 268 6.26 34.19 5.14
CA ALA A 268 6.97 35.37 5.62
C ALA A 268 6.07 36.42 6.30
N THR A 269 4.73 36.28 6.24
CA THR A 269 3.79 37.27 6.80
C THR A 269 3.99 37.51 8.29
N GLY A 270 4.35 36.47 9.07
CA GLY A 270 4.64 36.60 10.50
C GLY A 270 5.86 37.48 10.83
N MET A 271 6.74 37.77 9.85
CA MET A 271 7.88 38.66 10.05
C MET A 271 7.48 40.16 10.01
N PHE A 272 6.31 40.47 9.48
CA PHE A 272 5.83 41.81 9.24
C PHE A 272 4.67 42.22 10.15
N ASP A 273 4.19 41.29 10.99
CA ASP A 273 3.12 41.53 11.96
C ASP A 273 3.70 41.68 13.37
N LEU A 274 4.51 42.74 13.53
CA LEU A 274 5.13 43.11 14.81
C LEU A 274 4.46 44.34 15.41
#